data_ce21317fc1a6355b08b857e9eb2e89ac
#
_entry.id   ce21317fc1a6355b08b857e9eb2e89ac
#
_cell.length_a   1.000
_cell.length_b   1.000
_cell.length_c   1.000
_cell.angle_alpha   90.00
_cell.angle_beta   90.00
_cell.angle_gamma   90.00
#
_symmetry.space_group_name_H-M   'P 1'
#
loop_
_entity.id
_entity.type
_entity.pdbx_description
1 polymer ?
#
loop_
_entity_poly.entity_id
_entity_poly.type
_entity_poly.pdbx_seq_one_letter_code
_entity_poly.pdbx_strand_id
1 'polypeptide(L)'
;MSNGVTDFSRLELNLQNCLGNYRYFRSKLQRTTKLLVLVKANAYGHGAVEFALMMQNAGADYLAVALPIEGIELRQSGISLPILVLTAGTDYFDEIIDNHLEPGIPNLYTLKALVSTLQSRGIEDFPIHIKLDTGMHRLGFMTSELDDLNEYLKTCPEVRVKSVYSFDGSVHVGADHHVREQRGEA
;
A
#
# COMPACT_ATOMS: atom_id res chain seq x y z
N MET A 1 -19.21 22.23 -32.79
CA MET A 1 -20.49 22.34 -32.10
C MET A 1 -20.37 21.42 -30.88
N SER A 2 -20.07 21.99 -29.72
CA SER A 2 -19.95 21.26 -28.45
C SER A 2 -21.36 20.84 -28.02
N ASN A 3 -21.62 19.54 -28.01
CA ASN A 3 -22.81 19.01 -27.37
C ASN A 3 -22.72 19.34 -25.88
N GLY A 4 -23.52 20.32 -25.44
CA GLY A 4 -23.62 20.69 -24.04
C GLY A 4 -24.24 19.56 -23.24
N VAL A 5 -23.40 18.69 -22.71
CA VAL A 5 -23.78 17.82 -21.58
C VAL A 5 -23.79 18.75 -20.37
N THR A 6 -24.98 19.04 -19.87
CA THR A 6 -25.13 19.72 -18.58
C THR A 6 -24.77 18.72 -17.51
N ASP A 7 -23.58 18.85 -16.93
CA ASP A 7 -23.17 18.07 -15.75
C ASP A 7 -24.12 18.40 -14.59
N PHE A 8 -24.90 17.41 -14.13
CA PHE A 8 -25.79 17.57 -13.00
C PHE A 8 -25.07 17.68 -11.64
N SER A 9 -23.82 17.23 -11.60
CA SER A 9 -22.94 17.38 -10.43
C SER A 9 -21.48 17.47 -10.87
N ARG A 10 -20.69 18.27 -10.14
CA ARG A 10 -19.27 18.45 -10.40
C ARG A 10 -18.48 18.40 -9.09
N LEU A 11 -17.41 17.61 -9.06
CA LEU A 11 -16.41 17.63 -8.01
C LEU A 11 -15.25 18.53 -8.44
N GLU A 12 -14.97 19.57 -7.67
CA GLU A 12 -13.81 20.43 -7.88
C GLU A 12 -12.74 20.13 -6.84
N LEU A 13 -11.55 19.79 -7.30
CA LEU A 13 -10.40 19.51 -6.47
C LEU A 13 -9.39 20.64 -6.52
N ASN A 14 -9.02 21.15 -5.36
CA ASN A 14 -7.92 22.10 -5.25
C ASN A 14 -6.61 21.34 -5.04
N LEU A 15 -5.86 21.10 -6.11
CA LEU A 15 -4.60 20.36 -6.06
C LEU A 15 -3.53 21.06 -5.19
N GLN A 16 -3.58 22.40 -5.07
CA GLN A 16 -2.66 23.12 -4.19
C GLN A 16 -2.91 22.82 -2.72
N ASN A 17 -4.17 22.66 -2.33
CA ASN A 17 -4.53 22.26 -0.97
C ASN A 17 -4.08 20.81 -0.70
N CYS A 18 -4.26 19.90 -1.67
CA CYS A 18 -3.79 18.53 -1.56
C CYS A 18 -2.25 18.48 -1.38
N LEU A 19 -1.53 19.25 -2.16
CA LEU A 19 -0.08 19.38 -2.05
C LEU A 19 0.34 20.02 -0.71
N GLY A 20 -0.42 21.01 -0.25
CA GLY A 20 -0.25 21.63 1.07
C GLY A 20 -0.38 20.61 2.21
N ASN A 21 -1.39 19.75 2.14
CA ASN A 21 -1.60 18.65 3.10
C ASN A 21 -0.42 17.66 3.09
N TYR A 22 0.02 17.24 1.90
CA TYR A 22 1.19 16.37 1.80
C TYR A 22 2.43 17.01 2.45
N ARG A 23 2.73 18.27 2.14
CA ARG A 23 3.87 19.00 2.71
C ARG A 23 3.74 19.16 4.23
N TYR A 24 2.53 19.39 4.73
CA TYR A 24 2.29 19.45 6.16
C TYR A 24 2.65 18.15 6.86
N PHE A 25 2.15 17.00 6.38
CA PHE A 25 2.52 15.70 6.96
C PHE A 25 4.01 15.42 6.80
N ARG A 26 4.60 15.69 5.63
CA ARG A 26 6.05 15.53 5.41
C ARG A 26 6.88 16.34 6.41
N SER A 27 6.44 17.57 6.75
CA SER A 27 7.15 18.43 7.71
C SER A 27 7.12 17.94 9.16
N LYS A 28 6.15 17.05 9.49
CA LYS A 28 6.04 16.45 10.83
C LYS A 28 6.87 15.19 11.02
N LEU A 29 7.41 14.66 9.94
CA LEU A 29 8.19 13.41 9.94
C LEU A 29 9.68 13.70 9.89
N GLN A 30 10.47 12.80 10.48
CA GLN A 30 11.92 12.84 10.33
C GLN A 30 12.32 12.64 8.86
N ARG A 31 13.48 13.13 8.46
CA ARG A 31 13.97 13.02 7.07
C ARG A 31 14.12 11.57 6.59
N THR A 32 14.41 10.65 7.51
CA THR A 32 14.58 9.22 7.24
C THR A 32 13.25 8.45 7.18
N THR A 33 12.15 9.04 7.69
CA THR A 33 10.83 8.40 7.66
C THR A 33 10.24 8.52 6.27
N LYS A 34 9.90 7.40 5.66
CA LYS A 34 9.21 7.36 4.37
C LYS A 34 7.72 7.67 4.52
N LEU A 35 7.17 8.40 3.56
CA LEU A 35 5.75 8.75 3.50
C LEU A 35 5.09 8.03 2.33
N LEU A 36 4.21 7.08 2.68
CA LEU A 36 3.38 6.37 1.72
C LEU A 36 2.06 7.11 1.56
N VAL A 37 1.65 7.34 0.30
CA VAL A 37 0.38 8.00 -0.03
C VAL A 37 -0.62 6.98 -0.56
N LEU A 38 -1.80 6.95 0.05
CA LEU A 38 -2.87 6.03 -0.32
C LEU A 38 -3.71 6.63 -1.45
N VAL A 39 -3.77 5.92 -2.60
CA VAL A 39 -4.46 6.37 -3.82
C VAL A 39 -5.52 5.37 -4.33
N LYS A 40 -5.91 4.44 -3.47
CA LYS A 40 -6.95 3.44 -3.77
C LYS A 40 -8.31 4.07 -4.05
N ALA A 41 -9.21 3.29 -4.67
CA ALA A 41 -10.57 3.71 -5.00
C ALA A 41 -10.59 5.05 -5.78
N ASN A 42 -9.78 5.11 -6.85
CA ASN A 42 -9.58 6.31 -7.67
C ASN A 42 -9.15 7.53 -6.81
N ALA A 43 -8.17 7.33 -5.91
CA ALA A 43 -7.75 8.30 -4.90
C ALA A 43 -8.97 8.85 -4.10
N TYR A 44 -9.85 7.93 -3.65
CA TYR A 44 -11.11 8.27 -2.97
C TYR A 44 -12.04 9.18 -3.81
N GLY A 45 -12.04 8.98 -5.13
CA GLY A 45 -12.82 9.75 -6.09
C GLY A 45 -12.12 11.03 -6.61
N HIS A 46 -10.87 11.25 -6.23
CA HIS A 46 -10.12 12.45 -6.61
C HIS A 46 -9.38 12.34 -7.97
N GLY A 47 -9.43 11.18 -8.64
CA GLY A 47 -8.63 10.90 -9.82
C GLY A 47 -7.26 10.34 -9.45
N ALA A 48 -7.11 9.00 -9.54
CA ALA A 48 -5.91 8.32 -9.04
C ALA A 48 -4.65 8.72 -9.80
N VAL A 49 -4.74 8.85 -11.12
CA VAL A 49 -3.59 9.13 -11.98
C VAL A 49 -3.03 10.52 -11.72
N GLU A 50 -3.87 11.54 -11.80
CA GLU A 50 -3.46 12.94 -11.60
C GLU A 50 -2.93 13.17 -10.18
N PHE A 51 -3.61 12.55 -9.19
CA PHE A 51 -3.20 12.65 -7.81
C PHE A 51 -1.86 11.93 -7.56
N ALA A 52 -1.68 10.73 -8.12
CA ALA A 52 -0.44 9.96 -8.00
C ALA A 52 0.76 10.68 -8.68
N LEU A 53 0.55 11.25 -9.88
CA LEU A 53 1.57 12.05 -10.56
C LEU A 53 1.97 13.28 -9.74
N MET A 54 1.00 13.97 -9.15
CA MET A 54 1.26 15.11 -8.25
C MET A 54 2.08 14.67 -7.03
N MET A 55 1.75 13.55 -6.40
CA MET A 55 2.47 13.03 -5.24
C MET A 55 3.89 12.56 -5.62
N GLN A 56 4.05 11.91 -6.76
CA GLN A 56 5.37 11.54 -7.29
C GLN A 56 6.25 12.76 -7.49
N ASN A 57 5.73 13.81 -8.14
CA ASN A 57 6.44 15.07 -8.37
C ASN A 57 6.72 15.83 -7.05
N ALA A 58 5.90 15.63 -6.03
CA ALA A 58 6.10 16.21 -4.71
C ALA A 58 7.15 15.47 -3.87
N GLY A 59 7.64 14.31 -4.34
CA GLY A 59 8.65 13.51 -3.65
C GLY A 59 8.07 12.54 -2.61
N ALA A 60 6.88 12.01 -2.85
CA ALA A 60 6.38 10.87 -2.08
C ALA A 60 7.30 9.66 -2.24
N ASP A 61 7.46 8.88 -1.17
CA ASP A 61 8.35 7.73 -1.18
C ASP A 61 7.67 6.46 -1.72
N TYR A 62 6.36 6.36 -1.54
CA TYR A 62 5.53 5.21 -1.89
C TYR A 62 4.11 5.63 -2.24
N LEU A 63 3.47 4.82 -3.07
CA LEU A 63 2.01 4.81 -3.21
C LEU A 63 1.43 3.49 -2.69
N ALA A 64 0.15 3.49 -2.32
CA ALA A 64 -0.57 2.26 -2.06
C ALA A 64 -1.96 2.29 -2.69
N VAL A 65 -2.34 1.12 -3.21
CA VAL A 65 -3.64 0.85 -3.81
C VAL A 65 -4.33 -0.32 -3.11
N ALA A 66 -5.62 -0.50 -3.32
CA ALA A 66 -6.33 -1.65 -2.76
C ALA A 66 -6.11 -2.90 -3.61
N LEU A 67 -6.25 -2.80 -4.92
CA LEU A 67 -6.29 -3.92 -5.87
C LEU A 67 -5.17 -3.82 -6.91
N PRO A 68 -4.72 -4.94 -7.48
CA PRO A 68 -3.69 -4.95 -8.52
C PRO A 68 -4.04 -4.09 -9.73
N ILE A 69 -5.28 -4.11 -10.18
CA ILE A 69 -5.74 -3.34 -11.35
C ILE A 69 -5.51 -1.84 -11.20
N GLU A 70 -5.68 -1.29 -9.99
CA GLU A 70 -5.41 0.12 -9.71
C GLU A 70 -3.92 0.44 -9.86
N GLY A 71 -3.05 -0.47 -9.38
CA GLY A 71 -1.60 -0.32 -9.52
C GLY A 71 -1.12 -0.42 -10.98
N ILE A 72 -1.73 -1.30 -11.77
CA ILE A 72 -1.46 -1.46 -13.21
C ILE A 72 -1.81 -0.17 -13.95
N GLU A 73 -2.99 0.41 -13.69
CA GLU A 73 -3.40 1.70 -14.27
C GLU A 73 -2.37 2.80 -13.99
N LEU A 74 -1.89 2.88 -12.75
CA LEU A 74 -0.85 3.84 -12.37
C LEU A 74 0.47 3.59 -13.10
N ARG A 75 0.90 2.33 -13.27
CA ARG A 75 2.10 1.99 -14.04
C ARG A 75 1.96 2.40 -15.50
N GLN A 76 0.83 2.09 -16.14
CA GLN A 76 0.53 2.48 -17.53
C GLN A 76 0.48 3.99 -17.71
N SER A 77 0.18 4.73 -16.66
CA SER A 77 0.17 6.19 -16.64
C SER A 77 1.53 6.83 -16.29
N GLY A 78 2.62 6.04 -16.22
CA GLY A 78 3.98 6.55 -16.02
C GLY A 78 4.40 6.74 -14.56
N ILE A 79 3.67 6.19 -13.61
CA ILE A 79 4.10 6.20 -12.21
C ILE A 79 5.27 5.23 -12.03
N SER A 80 6.42 5.74 -11.54
CA SER A 80 7.65 4.98 -11.28
C SER A 80 7.89 4.69 -9.79
N LEU A 81 7.16 5.35 -8.88
CA LEU A 81 7.26 5.07 -7.44
C LEU A 81 6.93 3.61 -7.13
N PRO A 82 7.50 3.02 -6.09
CA PRO A 82 7.04 1.73 -5.60
C PRO A 82 5.55 1.82 -5.20
N ILE A 83 4.78 0.77 -5.54
CA ILE A 83 3.33 0.70 -5.29
C ILE A 83 3.04 -0.55 -4.48
N LEU A 84 2.56 -0.35 -3.26
CA LEU A 84 2.04 -1.40 -2.40
C LEU A 84 0.60 -1.74 -2.79
N VAL A 85 0.32 -3.01 -3.07
CA VAL A 85 -1.03 -3.55 -3.27
C VAL A 85 -1.52 -4.15 -1.96
N LEU A 86 -2.50 -3.52 -1.31
CA LEU A 86 -2.97 -3.91 0.03
C LEU A 86 -3.73 -5.24 0.04
N THR A 87 -4.39 -5.60 -1.06
CA THR A 87 -5.17 -6.82 -1.23
C THR A 87 -4.77 -7.48 -2.54
N ALA A 88 -3.63 -8.16 -2.51
CA ALA A 88 -3.14 -8.95 -3.63
C ALA A 88 -3.90 -10.29 -3.66
N GLY A 89 -4.85 -10.42 -4.56
CA GLY A 89 -5.51 -11.70 -4.82
C GLY A 89 -4.52 -12.70 -5.45
N THR A 90 -4.64 -13.98 -5.09
CA THR A 90 -3.74 -15.03 -5.62
C THR A 90 -3.81 -15.19 -7.14
N ASP A 91 -4.92 -14.82 -7.74
CA ASP A 91 -5.16 -14.91 -9.19
C ASP A 91 -4.45 -13.80 -10.00
N TYR A 92 -3.81 -12.84 -9.34
CA TYR A 92 -3.19 -11.67 -9.95
C TYR A 92 -1.67 -11.60 -9.75
N PHE A 93 -1.02 -12.68 -9.32
CA PHE A 93 0.42 -12.63 -9.05
C PHE A 93 1.25 -12.40 -10.30
N ASP A 94 0.85 -12.95 -11.45
CA ASP A 94 1.56 -12.70 -12.70
C ASP A 94 1.51 -11.21 -13.09
N GLU A 95 0.34 -10.58 -13.00
CA GLU A 95 0.19 -9.16 -13.29
C GLU A 95 0.93 -8.26 -12.27
N ILE A 96 0.94 -8.65 -10.99
CA ILE A 96 1.69 -7.96 -9.93
C ILE A 96 3.20 -7.99 -10.26
N ILE A 97 3.71 -9.14 -10.66
CA ILE A 97 5.12 -9.33 -11.01
C ILE A 97 5.46 -8.54 -12.27
N ASP A 98 4.68 -8.69 -13.34
CA ASP A 98 4.92 -8.06 -14.64
C ASP A 98 4.87 -6.53 -14.58
N ASN A 99 4.08 -5.98 -13.66
CA ASN A 99 3.96 -4.55 -13.45
C ASN A 99 4.82 -4.01 -12.29
N HIS A 100 5.72 -4.82 -11.75
CA HIS A 100 6.60 -4.41 -10.63
C HIS A 100 5.82 -3.77 -9.47
N LEU A 101 4.69 -4.40 -9.09
CA LEU A 101 3.92 -4.04 -7.92
C LEU A 101 4.41 -4.84 -6.71
N GLU A 102 4.22 -4.30 -5.51
CA GLU A 102 4.69 -4.91 -4.27
C GLU A 102 3.48 -5.40 -3.45
N PRO A 103 3.24 -6.72 -3.33
CA PRO A 103 2.04 -7.23 -2.66
C PRO A 103 2.13 -7.18 -1.14
N GLY A 104 1.03 -6.81 -0.50
CA GLY A 104 0.78 -7.02 0.91
C GLY A 104 0.31 -8.44 1.19
N ILE A 105 1.01 -9.14 2.06
CA ILE A 105 0.80 -10.55 2.39
C ILE A 105 0.11 -10.66 3.75
N PRO A 106 -1.15 -11.11 3.80
CA PRO A 106 -1.91 -11.16 5.04
C PRO A 106 -1.89 -12.51 5.76
N ASN A 107 -1.43 -13.59 5.14
CA ASN A 107 -1.42 -14.94 5.71
C ASN A 107 -0.48 -15.87 4.95
N LEU A 108 -0.18 -17.05 5.53
CA LEU A 108 0.70 -18.06 4.93
C LEU A 108 0.16 -18.65 3.62
N TYR A 109 -1.16 -18.75 3.46
CA TYR A 109 -1.74 -19.24 2.21
C TYR A 109 -1.36 -18.35 1.02
N THR A 110 -1.55 -17.04 1.16
CA THR A 110 -1.19 -16.04 0.15
C THR A 110 0.32 -16.03 -0.11
N LEU A 111 1.15 -16.15 0.96
CA LEU A 111 2.60 -16.21 0.83
C LEU A 111 3.05 -17.43 0.02
N LYS A 112 2.54 -18.62 0.37
CA LYS A 112 2.88 -19.87 -0.32
C LYS A 112 2.48 -19.85 -1.80
N ALA A 113 1.31 -19.30 -2.11
CA ALA A 113 0.87 -19.18 -3.49
C ALA A 113 1.78 -18.23 -4.29
N LEU A 114 2.17 -17.07 -3.73
CA LEU A 114 3.13 -16.16 -4.36
C LEU A 114 4.50 -16.84 -4.58
N VAL A 115 5.04 -17.49 -3.56
CA VAL A 115 6.32 -18.21 -3.65
C VAL A 115 6.28 -19.26 -4.77
N SER A 116 5.21 -20.05 -4.88
CA SER A 116 5.03 -21.02 -5.97
C SER A 116 5.04 -20.37 -7.36
N THR A 117 4.38 -19.19 -7.49
CA THR A 117 4.41 -18.43 -8.76
C THR A 117 5.82 -17.93 -9.07
N LEU A 118 6.53 -17.36 -8.09
CA LEU A 118 7.90 -16.88 -8.25
C LEU A 118 8.87 -18.01 -8.63
N GLN A 119 8.76 -19.18 -7.98
CA GLN A 119 9.54 -20.38 -8.31
C GLN A 119 9.32 -20.84 -9.75
N SER A 120 8.07 -20.88 -10.20
CA SER A 120 7.75 -21.28 -11.58
C SER A 120 8.34 -20.34 -12.63
N ARG A 121 8.61 -19.07 -12.24
CA ARG A 121 9.20 -18.03 -13.08
C ARG A 121 10.71 -17.84 -12.87
N GLY A 122 11.31 -18.56 -11.93
CA GLY A 122 12.74 -18.43 -11.59
C GLY A 122 13.10 -17.06 -11.01
N ILE A 123 12.21 -16.44 -10.25
CA ILE A 123 12.39 -15.11 -9.66
C ILE A 123 12.78 -15.25 -8.20
N GLU A 124 13.83 -14.55 -7.80
CA GLU A 124 14.31 -14.43 -6.41
C GLU A 124 14.26 -12.97 -5.96
N ASP A 125 14.33 -12.76 -4.65
CA ASP A 125 14.40 -11.45 -3.98
C ASP A 125 13.21 -10.50 -4.31
N PHE A 126 12.03 -11.06 -4.61
CA PHE A 126 10.85 -10.29 -4.93
C PHE A 126 10.33 -9.53 -3.69
N PRO A 127 10.08 -8.21 -3.80
CA PRO A 127 9.69 -7.39 -2.65
C PRO A 127 8.26 -7.68 -2.20
N ILE A 128 8.09 -7.95 -0.91
CA ILE A 128 6.78 -8.15 -0.28
C ILE A 128 6.64 -7.31 1.00
N HIS A 129 5.40 -7.09 1.41
CA HIS A 129 5.07 -6.42 2.66
C HIS A 129 4.18 -7.32 3.52
N ILE A 130 4.58 -7.56 4.76
CA ILE A 130 3.81 -8.40 5.69
C ILE A 130 2.76 -7.53 6.37
N LYS A 131 1.50 -7.95 6.31
CA LYS A 131 0.42 -7.29 7.03
C LYS A 131 0.15 -7.99 8.35
N LEU A 132 0.16 -7.23 9.45
CA LEU A 132 -0.24 -7.70 10.77
C LEU A 132 -1.67 -7.25 11.09
N ASP A 133 -2.43 -8.10 11.78
CA ASP A 133 -3.69 -7.70 12.39
C ASP A 133 -3.43 -7.26 13.84
N THR A 134 -3.56 -5.97 14.06
CA THR A 134 -3.32 -5.33 15.37
C THR A 134 -4.59 -4.79 16.00
N GLY A 135 -5.78 -5.23 15.52
CA GLY A 135 -7.03 -4.84 16.14
C GLY A 135 -8.21 -4.59 15.21
N MET A 136 -7.99 -4.47 13.88
CA MET A 136 -9.08 -4.30 12.93
C MET A 136 -9.82 -5.62 12.62
N HIS A 137 -9.18 -6.76 12.85
CA HIS A 137 -9.72 -8.12 12.69
C HIS A 137 -10.34 -8.39 11.32
N ARG A 138 -9.67 -7.93 10.26
CA ARG A 138 -10.10 -8.16 8.88
C ARG A 138 -9.10 -8.97 8.08
N LEU A 139 -7.85 -8.54 8.04
CA LEU A 139 -6.75 -9.16 7.30
C LEU A 139 -5.45 -8.93 8.06
N GLY A 140 -4.55 -9.90 8.01
CA GLY A 140 -3.20 -9.82 8.57
C GLY A 140 -2.88 -11.02 9.45
N PHE A 141 -1.60 -11.26 9.62
CA PHE A 141 -1.10 -12.28 10.55
C PHE A 141 -1.43 -11.91 12.00
N MET A 142 -1.91 -12.89 12.75
CA MET A 142 -2.03 -12.78 14.19
C MET A 142 -0.66 -12.99 14.85
N THR A 143 -0.47 -12.48 16.07
CA THR A 143 0.78 -12.66 16.81
C THR A 143 1.18 -14.13 16.96
N SER A 144 0.19 -15.02 17.13
CA SER A 144 0.40 -16.47 17.24
C SER A 144 0.92 -17.15 15.98
N GLU A 145 0.86 -16.49 14.81
CA GLU A 145 1.30 -17.03 13.53
C GLU A 145 2.71 -16.55 13.12
N LEU A 146 3.32 -15.66 13.91
CA LEU A 146 4.59 -15.01 13.54
C LEU A 146 5.77 -15.98 13.57
N ASP A 147 5.78 -16.96 14.47
CA ASP A 147 6.85 -17.95 14.52
C ASP A 147 6.82 -18.83 13.27
N ASP A 148 5.66 -19.31 12.86
CA ASP A 148 5.47 -20.10 11.63
C ASP A 148 5.83 -19.30 10.39
N LEU A 149 5.41 -18.02 10.33
CA LEU A 149 5.78 -17.10 9.26
C LEU A 149 7.29 -16.95 9.17
N ASN A 150 7.97 -16.71 10.29
CA ASN A 150 9.41 -16.49 10.33
C ASN A 150 10.20 -17.75 9.90
N GLU A 151 9.76 -18.93 10.37
CA GLU A 151 10.39 -20.18 9.94
C GLU A 151 10.19 -20.44 8.44
N TYR A 152 9.01 -20.14 7.90
CA TYR A 152 8.77 -20.29 6.46
C TYR A 152 9.61 -19.31 5.64
N LEU A 153 9.69 -18.04 6.02
CA LEU A 153 10.46 -17.03 5.31
C LEU A 153 11.97 -17.36 5.20
N LYS A 154 12.55 -18.04 6.22
CA LYS A 154 13.94 -18.48 6.18
C LYS A 154 14.22 -19.48 5.05
N THR A 155 13.21 -20.16 4.55
CA THR A 155 13.33 -21.17 3.48
C THR A 155 12.98 -20.63 2.10
N CYS A 156 12.64 -19.36 1.96
CA CYS A 156 12.10 -18.77 0.74
C CYS A 156 13.01 -17.66 0.17
N PRO A 157 14.04 -18.01 -0.62
CA PRO A 157 14.88 -17.00 -1.27
C PRO A 157 14.14 -16.19 -2.34
N GLU A 158 12.96 -16.64 -2.76
CA GLU A 158 12.13 -15.99 -3.76
C GLU A 158 11.60 -14.64 -3.30
N VAL A 159 11.48 -14.43 -1.98
CA VAL A 159 10.87 -13.21 -1.43
C VAL A 159 11.81 -12.46 -0.48
N ARG A 160 11.70 -11.14 -0.51
CA ARG A 160 12.35 -10.23 0.44
C ARG A 160 11.31 -9.38 1.14
N VAL A 161 11.24 -9.51 2.46
CA VAL A 161 10.36 -8.67 3.28
C VAL A 161 10.90 -7.24 3.31
N LYS A 162 10.17 -6.32 2.68
CA LYS A 162 10.54 -4.91 2.57
C LYS A 162 10.01 -4.08 3.73
N SER A 163 8.84 -4.42 4.22
CA SER A 163 8.26 -3.83 5.43
C SER A 163 7.24 -4.76 6.08
N VAL A 164 6.95 -4.44 7.34
CA VAL A 164 5.81 -4.96 8.07
C VAL A 164 4.89 -3.78 8.34
N TYR A 165 3.58 -3.94 8.14
CA TYR A 165 2.61 -2.89 8.35
C TYR A 165 1.35 -3.40 9.01
N SER A 166 0.68 -2.50 9.71
CA SER A 166 -0.64 -2.75 10.28
C SER A 166 -1.57 -1.59 9.96
N PHE A 167 -2.85 -1.79 10.20
CA PHE A 167 -3.84 -0.74 10.16
C PHE A 167 -4.49 -0.65 11.54
N ASP A 168 -4.23 0.43 12.23
CA ASP A 168 -4.94 0.77 13.46
C ASP A 168 -6.27 1.43 13.08
N GLY A 169 -7.36 0.67 13.21
CA GLY A 169 -8.72 1.14 12.90
C GLY A 169 -9.25 2.19 13.87
N SER A 170 -8.53 2.45 14.95
CA SER A 170 -8.92 3.38 16.01
C SER A 170 -8.46 4.81 15.72
N VAL A 171 -8.85 5.40 14.59
CA VAL A 171 -8.85 6.86 14.50
C VAL A 171 -10.04 7.38 15.27
N HIS A 172 -9.99 7.29 16.59
CA HIS A 172 -10.88 8.08 17.44
C HIS A 172 -10.21 9.40 17.76
N VAL A 173 -10.92 10.48 17.45
CA VAL A 173 -10.65 11.81 17.97
C VAL A 173 -10.67 11.68 19.51
N GLY A 174 -9.49 11.69 20.13
CA GLY A 174 -9.32 11.43 21.57
C GLY A 174 -8.28 10.39 21.97
N ALA A 175 -7.54 9.83 21.00
CA ALA A 175 -6.64 8.69 21.21
C ALA A 175 -5.24 9.04 21.76
N ASP A 176 -5.13 10.03 22.64
CA ASP A 176 -3.88 10.24 23.38
C ASP A 176 -3.54 9.08 24.36
N HIS A 177 -4.52 8.22 24.67
CA HIS A 177 -4.32 7.09 25.58
C HIS A 177 -3.78 5.85 24.90
N HIS A 178 -4.17 5.51 23.65
CA HIS A 178 -3.76 4.27 23.00
C HIS A 178 -2.32 4.29 22.48
N VAL A 179 -1.80 5.46 22.13
CA VAL A 179 -0.40 5.60 21.68
C VAL A 179 0.60 5.37 22.83
N ARG A 180 0.19 5.53 24.09
CA ARG A 180 1.05 5.30 25.26
C ARG A 180 1.19 3.81 25.62
N GLU A 181 0.13 3.01 25.43
CA GLU A 181 0.19 1.57 25.73
C GLU A 181 1.04 0.78 24.72
N GLN A 182 1.15 1.24 23.48
CA GLN A 182 2.00 0.57 22.47
C GLN A 182 3.48 0.96 22.52
N ARG A 183 3.82 2.01 23.27
CA ARG A 183 5.23 2.39 23.50
C ARG A 183 5.76 1.77 24.79
N GLY A 184 5.58 0.49 24.99
CA GLY A 184 6.07 -0.22 26.15
C GLY A 184 7.15 0.55 26.91
N GLU A 185 6.79 1.13 28.04
CA GLU A 185 7.79 1.65 28.96
C GLU A 185 8.57 0.42 29.48
N ALA A 186 9.83 0.33 29.02
CA ALA A 186 10.84 -0.51 29.62
C ALA A 186 11.51 0.27 30.75
#